data_441427200beaa7507feb336ceb73e001
#
_entry.id   441427200beaa7507feb336ceb73e001
#
_cell.length_a   1.000
_cell.length_b   1.000
_cell.length_c   1.000
_cell.angle_alpha   90.00
_cell.angle_beta   90.00
_cell.angle_gamma   90.00
#
_symmetry.space_group_name_H-M   'P 1'
#
loop_
_entity.id
_entity.type
_entity.pdbx_description
1 polymer ?
#
loop_
_entity_poly.entity_id
_entity_poly.type
_entity_poly.pdbx_seq_one_letter_code
_entity_poly.pdbx_strand_id
1 'polypeptide(L)'
;FFSEPTPNRFWFTFSNPRRNQGPFYDSFHSAKAFWKNEQIDSRTVEGTDKDLFSKMIEQYGEDSTVARVEVMGEFPKADDDTVIPMELIKSAVDRDVALAASEPIIWGLDVARFGGDNSALCVRQGNHVLEIQSFASMDLMQLCGVIKNRYDDATAMERPQEILVDVIGLGAGVVDRLAEQNLPVRGINVAEAPATKKNYLNLRAELWFAIKDWLSHRDCRLPQNNELEAELASPLYKYTSSGKIKIESKDEMRKRGIKSPDKADALALTMASSAASFSGSSSHFGYNFRQPLKSRIIRVG
;
A
#
# COMPACT_ATOMS: atom_id res chain seq x y z
N PHE A 1 -16.07 -38.24 -0.38
CA PHE A 1 -16.97 -37.88 -1.50
C PHE A 1 -16.73 -38.74 -2.73
N PHE A 2 -15.49 -39.15 -3.02
CA PHE A 2 -15.12 -40.00 -4.15
C PHE A 2 -14.91 -41.49 -3.82
N SER A 3 -15.18 -41.90 -2.59
CA SER A 3 -14.91 -43.27 -2.12
C SER A 3 -15.95 -44.31 -2.57
N GLU A 4 -17.12 -43.91 -3.08
CA GLU A 4 -18.14 -44.85 -3.56
C GLU A 4 -18.19 -44.89 -5.09
N PRO A 5 -18.25 -46.04 -5.72
CA PRO A 5 -18.28 -46.19 -7.17
C PRO A 5 -19.68 -45.89 -7.74
N THR A 6 -20.04 -44.60 -7.85
CA THR A 6 -21.26 -44.19 -8.56
C THR A 6 -20.90 -43.58 -9.91
N PRO A 7 -21.51 -44.06 -11.05
CA PRO A 7 -21.36 -43.37 -12.32
C PRO A 7 -22.00 -41.97 -12.24
N ASN A 8 -21.50 -41.02 -13.01
CA ASN A 8 -22.04 -39.66 -13.14
C ASN A 8 -21.80 -38.73 -11.91
N ARG A 9 -20.61 -38.73 -11.38
CA ARG A 9 -20.21 -37.68 -10.41
C ARG A 9 -19.50 -36.57 -11.12
N PHE A 10 -19.90 -35.36 -10.78
CA PHE A 10 -19.28 -34.14 -11.29
C PHE A 10 -18.88 -33.26 -10.14
N TRP A 11 -17.70 -32.69 -10.22
CA TRP A 11 -17.24 -31.63 -9.32
C TRP A 11 -17.01 -30.39 -10.16
N PHE A 12 -17.74 -29.32 -9.83
CA PHE A 12 -17.60 -28.04 -10.48
C PHE A 12 -16.95 -27.05 -9.51
N THR A 13 -15.95 -26.33 -10.00
CA THR A 13 -15.33 -25.22 -9.28
C THR A 13 -15.39 -23.97 -10.13
N PHE A 14 -15.87 -22.88 -9.54
CA PHE A 14 -15.96 -21.58 -10.19
C PHE A 14 -15.24 -20.55 -9.33
N SER A 15 -14.33 -19.78 -9.92
CA SER A 15 -13.61 -18.69 -9.21
C SER A 15 -12.99 -17.74 -10.23
N ASN A 16 -12.85 -16.47 -9.85
CA ASN A 16 -11.90 -15.62 -10.52
C ASN A 16 -10.48 -16.08 -10.15
N PRO A 17 -9.55 -16.17 -11.11
CA PRO A 17 -8.21 -16.73 -10.92
C PRO A 17 -7.27 -15.74 -10.22
N ARG A 18 -7.55 -15.44 -8.95
CA ARG A 18 -6.86 -14.39 -8.17
C ARG A 18 -5.51 -14.82 -7.59
N ARG A 19 -5.10 -16.08 -7.76
CA ARG A 19 -3.90 -16.64 -7.11
C ARG A 19 -3.16 -17.57 -8.04
N ASN A 20 -1.84 -17.45 -8.07
CA ASN A 20 -0.94 -18.38 -8.78
C ASN A 20 -0.56 -19.59 -7.91
N GLN A 21 -1.44 -20.00 -6.99
CA GLN A 21 -1.25 -21.18 -6.12
C GLN A 21 -2.57 -21.72 -5.58
N GLY A 22 -2.54 -22.98 -5.15
CA GLY A 22 -3.68 -23.68 -4.54
C GLY A 22 -4.48 -24.50 -5.53
N PRO A 23 -5.49 -25.30 -5.03
CA PRO A 23 -6.17 -26.32 -5.83
C PRO A 23 -6.82 -25.80 -7.12
N PHE A 24 -7.34 -24.57 -7.13
CA PHE A 24 -7.93 -23.97 -8.33
C PHE A 24 -6.85 -23.65 -9.39
N TYR A 25 -5.72 -23.07 -8.96
CA TYR A 25 -4.58 -22.84 -9.85
C TYR A 25 -4.00 -24.16 -10.38
N ASP A 26 -3.82 -25.14 -9.48
CA ASP A 26 -3.29 -26.45 -9.82
C ASP A 26 -4.17 -27.16 -10.85
N SER A 27 -5.50 -26.98 -10.80
CA SER A 27 -6.42 -27.56 -11.78
C SER A 27 -6.17 -27.07 -13.21
N PHE A 28 -5.66 -25.87 -13.39
CA PHE A 28 -5.27 -25.30 -14.70
C PHE A 28 -3.81 -25.62 -15.10
N HIS A 29 -2.96 -26.04 -14.14
CA HIS A 29 -1.52 -26.24 -14.31
C HIS A 29 -1.10 -27.67 -14.01
N SER A 30 -0.64 -27.95 -12.80
CA SER A 30 -0.05 -29.24 -12.41
C SER A 30 -1.04 -30.41 -12.44
N ALA A 31 -2.31 -30.16 -12.14
CA ALA A 31 -3.39 -31.15 -12.13
C ALA A 31 -4.32 -31.10 -13.36
N LYS A 32 -3.95 -30.35 -14.40
CA LYS A 32 -4.77 -30.09 -15.59
C LYS A 32 -5.32 -31.37 -16.26
N ALA A 33 -4.56 -32.47 -16.21
CA ALA A 33 -4.97 -33.74 -16.80
C ALA A 33 -6.24 -34.34 -16.15
N PHE A 34 -6.59 -33.94 -14.94
CA PHE A 34 -7.76 -34.46 -14.20
C PHE A 34 -8.99 -33.55 -14.30
N TRP A 35 -8.88 -32.39 -14.97
CA TRP A 35 -9.92 -31.37 -15.03
C TRP A 35 -10.26 -30.98 -16.46
N LYS A 36 -11.55 -30.74 -16.70
CA LYS A 36 -11.97 -29.99 -17.88
C LYS A 36 -12.04 -28.51 -17.51
N ASN A 37 -11.08 -27.73 -17.98
CA ASN A 37 -10.94 -26.31 -17.66
C ASN A 37 -11.54 -25.45 -18.75
N GLU A 38 -12.25 -24.41 -18.35
CA GLU A 38 -12.74 -23.35 -19.23
C GLU A 38 -12.34 -22.00 -18.63
N GLN A 39 -11.73 -21.16 -19.45
CA GLN A 39 -11.47 -19.76 -19.14
C GLN A 39 -12.55 -18.93 -19.82
N ILE A 40 -13.16 -18.02 -19.09
CA ILE A 40 -14.27 -17.20 -19.56
C ILE A 40 -13.84 -15.73 -19.52
N ASP A 41 -13.79 -15.09 -20.69
CA ASP A 41 -13.67 -13.64 -20.79
C ASP A 41 -15.06 -13.01 -20.64
N SER A 42 -15.27 -12.24 -19.59
CA SER A 42 -16.56 -11.62 -19.27
C SER A 42 -17.09 -10.70 -20.39
N ARG A 43 -16.22 -10.19 -21.26
CA ARG A 43 -16.61 -9.38 -22.42
C ARG A 43 -17.34 -10.19 -23.49
N THR A 44 -17.09 -11.50 -23.55
CA THR A 44 -17.68 -12.41 -24.57
C THR A 44 -18.99 -13.05 -24.12
N VAL A 45 -19.30 -13.01 -22.83
CA VAL A 45 -20.51 -13.65 -22.27
C VAL A 45 -21.73 -12.78 -22.51
N GLU A 46 -22.83 -13.39 -22.95
CA GLU A 46 -24.12 -12.70 -23.09
C GLU A 46 -24.71 -12.37 -21.71
N GLY A 47 -25.31 -11.18 -21.59
CA GLY A 47 -25.93 -10.73 -20.34
C GLY A 47 -24.98 -10.09 -19.31
N THR A 48 -23.68 -9.99 -19.59
CA THR A 48 -22.74 -9.27 -18.74
C THR A 48 -22.74 -7.76 -19.06
N ASP A 49 -22.38 -6.93 -18.07
CA ASP A 49 -22.25 -5.47 -18.23
C ASP A 49 -20.93 -5.14 -18.97
N LYS A 50 -21.03 -5.00 -20.30
CA LYS A 50 -19.89 -4.70 -21.17
C LYS A 50 -19.29 -3.31 -20.90
N ASP A 51 -20.12 -2.35 -20.50
CA ASP A 51 -19.68 -0.98 -20.21
C ASP A 51 -18.85 -0.95 -18.94
N LEU A 52 -19.24 -1.74 -17.92
CA LEU A 52 -18.44 -1.88 -16.70
C LEU A 52 -17.05 -2.44 -17.01
N PHE A 53 -16.96 -3.52 -17.79
CA PHE A 53 -15.68 -4.13 -18.12
C PHE A 53 -14.81 -3.24 -19.02
N SER A 54 -15.41 -2.49 -19.93
CA SER A 54 -14.69 -1.51 -20.75
C SER A 54 -14.08 -0.40 -19.90
N LYS A 55 -14.84 0.14 -18.93
CA LYS A 55 -14.34 1.12 -17.98
C LYS A 55 -13.24 0.57 -17.06
N MET A 56 -13.34 -0.68 -16.65
CA MET A 56 -12.27 -1.31 -15.86
C MET A 56 -10.97 -1.40 -16.67
N ILE A 57 -11.05 -1.78 -17.95
CA ILE A 57 -9.89 -1.84 -18.82
C ILE A 57 -9.31 -0.45 -19.08
N GLU A 58 -10.16 0.55 -19.34
CA GLU A 58 -9.74 1.94 -19.54
C GLU A 58 -9.03 2.50 -18.29
N GLN A 59 -9.57 2.17 -17.10
CA GLN A 59 -9.04 2.66 -15.82
C GLN A 59 -7.74 1.98 -15.42
N TYR A 60 -7.65 0.66 -15.56
CA TYR A 60 -6.53 -0.14 -15.04
C TYR A 60 -5.52 -0.57 -16.10
N GLY A 61 -5.88 -0.46 -17.37
CA GLY A 61 -5.11 -1.00 -18.50
C GLY A 61 -5.43 -2.47 -18.78
N GLU A 62 -5.39 -2.84 -20.06
CA GLU A 62 -5.73 -4.21 -20.51
C GLU A 62 -4.78 -5.27 -19.95
N ASP A 63 -3.49 -4.97 -19.81
CA ASP A 63 -2.47 -5.87 -19.26
C ASP A 63 -2.43 -5.90 -17.72
N SER A 64 -3.28 -5.14 -17.03
CA SER A 64 -3.29 -5.10 -15.56
C SER A 64 -3.77 -6.41 -14.96
N THR A 65 -3.31 -6.73 -13.75
CA THR A 65 -3.82 -7.89 -12.98
C THR A 65 -5.34 -7.81 -12.78
N VAL A 66 -5.90 -6.61 -12.61
CA VAL A 66 -7.35 -6.40 -12.47
C VAL A 66 -8.08 -6.80 -13.74
N ALA A 67 -7.65 -6.31 -14.91
CA ALA A 67 -8.28 -6.67 -16.19
C ALA A 67 -8.14 -8.17 -16.49
N ARG A 68 -6.95 -8.75 -16.27
CA ARG A 68 -6.72 -10.19 -16.47
C ARG A 68 -7.61 -11.04 -15.58
N VAL A 69 -7.67 -10.76 -14.28
CA VAL A 69 -8.39 -11.59 -13.30
C VAL A 69 -9.90 -11.37 -13.36
N GLU A 70 -10.35 -10.11 -13.34
CA GLU A 70 -11.77 -9.79 -13.16
C GLU A 70 -12.53 -9.71 -14.51
N VAL A 71 -11.83 -9.45 -15.62
CA VAL A 71 -12.46 -9.32 -16.95
C VAL A 71 -12.17 -10.51 -17.83
N MET A 72 -10.87 -10.87 -17.99
CA MET A 72 -10.46 -11.93 -18.96
C MET A 72 -10.47 -13.34 -18.36
N GLY A 73 -10.64 -13.48 -17.04
CA GLY A 73 -10.57 -14.78 -16.38
C GLY A 73 -9.19 -15.45 -16.45
N GLU A 74 -8.13 -14.65 -16.54
CA GLU A 74 -6.74 -15.10 -16.60
C GLU A 74 -6.07 -15.06 -15.23
N PHE A 75 -5.14 -15.97 -14.97
CA PHE A 75 -4.29 -15.89 -13.78
C PHE A 75 -3.35 -14.67 -13.87
N PRO A 76 -2.97 -14.07 -12.73
CA PRO A 76 -1.94 -13.02 -12.69
C PRO A 76 -0.64 -13.51 -13.33
N LYS A 77 0.14 -12.61 -13.95
CA LYS A 77 1.52 -12.94 -14.36
C LYS A 77 2.36 -13.22 -13.11
N ALA A 78 3.39 -14.06 -13.24
CA ALA A 78 4.20 -14.51 -12.09
C ALA A 78 4.86 -13.35 -11.31
N ASP A 79 5.11 -12.21 -11.97
CA ASP A 79 5.70 -11.01 -11.38
C ASP A 79 4.66 -10.00 -10.86
N ASP A 80 3.37 -10.32 -10.92
CA ASP A 80 2.26 -9.41 -10.60
C ASP A 80 1.89 -9.40 -9.09
N ASP A 81 2.59 -10.17 -8.26
CA ASP A 81 2.36 -10.18 -6.81
C ASP A 81 2.98 -8.97 -6.09
N THR A 82 3.73 -8.11 -6.78
CA THR A 82 4.27 -6.88 -6.20
C THR A 82 3.15 -5.86 -5.98
N VAL A 83 3.18 -5.17 -4.84
CA VAL A 83 2.19 -4.13 -4.54
C VAL A 83 2.26 -3.01 -5.58
N ILE A 84 3.47 -2.55 -5.88
CA ILE A 84 3.73 -1.44 -6.80
C ILE A 84 4.70 -1.92 -7.90
N PRO A 85 4.27 -1.96 -9.17
CA PRO A 85 5.15 -2.31 -10.29
C PRO A 85 6.32 -1.34 -10.45
N MET A 86 7.52 -1.85 -10.74
CA MET A 86 8.73 -1.04 -10.93
C MET A 86 8.58 0.03 -12.02
N GLU A 87 7.84 -0.26 -13.09
CA GLU A 87 7.57 0.71 -14.17
C GLU A 87 6.82 1.93 -13.66
N LEU A 88 5.87 1.72 -12.76
CA LEU A 88 5.09 2.80 -12.16
C LEU A 88 5.96 3.70 -11.29
N ILE A 89 6.86 3.09 -10.49
CA ILE A 89 7.83 3.80 -9.65
C ILE A 89 8.78 4.63 -10.52
N LYS A 90 9.42 4.00 -11.50
CA LYS A 90 10.37 4.68 -12.39
C LYS A 90 9.73 5.82 -13.18
N SER A 91 8.48 5.65 -13.60
CA SER A 91 7.76 6.71 -14.30
C SER A 91 7.44 7.93 -13.42
N ALA A 92 7.51 7.80 -12.09
CA ALA A 92 7.28 8.89 -11.14
C ALA A 92 8.58 9.57 -10.67
N VAL A 93 9.74 8.93 -10.87
CA VAL A 93 11.04 9.49 -10.50
C VAL A 93 11.33 10.71 -11.37
N ASP A 94 11.65 11.83 -10.75
CA ASP A 94 11.97 13.13 -11.40
C ASP A 94 10.96 13.56 -12.48
N ARG A 95 9.71 13.07 -12.38
CA ARG A 95 8.65 13.46 -13.31
C ARG A 95 8.45 14.97 -13.30
N ASP A 96 8.31 15.57 -14.49
CA ASP A 96 8.03 16.99 -14.65
C ASP A 96 6.55 17.26 -14.41
N VAL A 97 6.21 17.51 -13.16
CA VAL A 97 4.87 17.92 -12.70
C VAL A 97 5.00 19.11 -11.77
N ALA A 98 4.04 20.02 -11.82
CA ALA A 98 4.05 21.17 -10.93
C ALA A 98 3.77 20.76 -9.49
N LEU A 99 4.53 21.34 -8.55
CA LEU A 99 4.28 21.16 -7.12
C LEU A 99 2.94 21.76 -6.73
N ALA A 100 2.10 20.99 -6.06
CA ALA A 100 0.88 21.50 -5.43
C ALA A 100 1.25 22.28 -4.13
N ALA A 101 1.82 23.46 -4.29
CA ALA A 101 2.40 24.26 -3.19
C ALA A 101 1.36 24.77 -2.17
N SER A 102 0.06 24.76 -2.53
CA SER A 102 -1.03 25.09 -1.60
C SER A 102 -1.38 23.94 -0.65
N GLU A 103 -0.93 22.72 -0.96
CA GLU A 103 -1.15 21.55 -0.11
C GLU A 103 -0.18 21.56 1.09
N PRO A 104 -0.61 21.01 2.23
CA PRO A 104 0.20 21.00 3.44
C PRO A 104 1.41 20.06 3.29
N ILE A 105 2.47 20.41 4.03
CA ILE A 105 3.61 19.50 4.22
C ILE A 105 3.25 18.47 5.29
N ILE A 106 3.49 17.21 4.99
CA ILE A 106 3.26 16.08 5.87
C ILE A 106 4.57 15.32 6.04
N TRP A 107 4.90 15.01 7.29
CA TRP A 107 6.03 14.14 7.60
C TRP A 107 5.51 12.76 7.98
N GLY A 108 6.08 11.70 7.40
CA GLY A 108 5.88 10.31 7.80
C GLY A 108 7.15 9.78 8.44
N LEU A 109 7.07 9.24 9.65
CA LEU A 109 8.21 8.76 10.41
C LEU A 109 7.99 7.28 10.77
N ASP A 110 8.74 6.38 10.12
CA ASP A 110 8.85 4.97 10.50
C ASP A 110 9.98 4.82 11.53
N VAL A 111 9.66 4.27 12.71
CA VAL A 111 10.58 4.17 13.84
C VAL A 111 11.08 2.75 13.99
N ALA A 112 12.37 2.55 13.79
CA ALA A 112 13.00 1.24 13.97
C ALA A 112 13.49 1.01 15.39
N ARG A 113 13.59 -0.29 15.77
CA ARG A 113 14.30 -0.72 16.97
C ARG A 113 15.81 -0.70 16.73
N PHE A 114 16.58 -0.63 17.83
CA PHE A 114 18.01 -0.95 17.76
C PHE A 114 18.22 -2.32 17.09
N GLY A 115 19.03 -2.36 16.03
CA GLY A 115 19.33 -3.59 15.28
C GLY A 115 19.62 -3.31 13.81
N GLY A 116 19.05 -4.12 12.94
CA GLY A 116 19.32 -4.07 11.50
C GLY A 116 18.43 -3.14 10.68
N ASP A 117 17.35 -2.58 11.25
CA ASP A 117 16.43 -1.67 10.59
C ASP A 117 16.78 -0.21 10.93
N ASN A 118 16.51 0.70 10.01
CA ASN A 118 16.74 2.13 10.19
C ASN A 118 15.41 2.85 10.40
N SER A 119 15.40 3.89 11.24
CA SER A 119 14.29 4.84 11.22
C SER A 119 14.33 5.64 9.93
N ALA A 120 13.17 6.01 9.38
CA ALA A 120 13.09 6.77 8.15
C ALA A 120 12.08 7.91 8.25
N LEU A 121 12.42 9.04 7.66
CA LEU A 121 11.57 10.22 7.54
C LEU A 121 11.27 10.48 6.07
N CYS A 122 9.99 10.62 5.74
CA CYS A 122 9.50 11.09 4.45
C CYS A 122 8.86 12.48 4.63
N VAL A 123 9.29 13.44 3.82
CA VAL A 123 8.68 14.78 3.73
C VAL A 123 7.90 14.85 2.42
N ARG A 124 6.58 14.98 2.49
CA ARG A 124 5.70 15.08 1.31
C ARG A 124 4.89 16.37 1.35
N GLN A 125 4.78 17.04 0.22
CA GLN A 125 3.86 18.15 0.03
C GLN A 125 2.98 17.85 -1.18
N GLY A 126 1.67 17.74 -0.96
CA GLY A 126 0.72 17.43 -2.01
C GLY A 126 1.15 16.23 -2.84
N ASN A 127 1.50 16.49 -4.09
CA ASN A 127 1.88 15.49 -5.10
C ASN A 127 3.40 15.22 -5.19
N HIS A 128 4.23 15.80 -4.33
CA HIS A 128 5.69 15.60 -4.35
C HIS A 128 6.21 14.99 -3.06
N VAL A 129 7.07 14.00 -3.17
CA VAL A 129 8.01 13.64 -2.10
C VAL A 129 9.20 14.58 -2.23
N LEU A 130 9.30 15.53 -1.30
CA LEU A 130 10.35 16.54 -1.29
C LEU A 130 11.68 15.96 -0.82
N GLU A 131 11.61 15.08 0.18
CA GLU A 131 12.79 14.46 0.77
C GLU A 131 12.45 13.12 1.41
N ILE A 132 13.44 12.21 1.41
CA ILE A 132 13.39 10.97 2.15
C ILE A 132 14.76 10.68 2.75
N GLN A 133 14.80 10.43 4.05
CA GLN A 133 16.03 10.25 4.82
C GLN A 133 15.93 9.03 5.73
N SER A 134 17.05 8.30 5.87
CA SER A 134 17.19 7.22 6.86
C SER A 134 18.14 7.61 7.98
N PHE A 135 17.84 7.12 9.18
CA PHE A 135 18.63 7.35 10.39
C PHE A 135 19.09 5.99 10.92
N ALA A 136 20.38 5.72 10.76
CA ALA A 136 21.00 4.49 11.24
C ALA A 136 21.49 4.64 12.68
N SER A 137 21.34 3.58 13.48
CA SER A 137 21.95 3.45 14.81
C SER A 137 21.64 4.59 15.79
N MET A 138 20.46 5.21 15.69
CA MET A 138 19.99 6.21 16.63
C MET A 138 19.10 5.60 17.71
N ASP A 139 19.24 6.07 18.95
CA ASP A 139 18.23 5.80 19.97
C ASP A 139 17.01 6.71 19.79
N LEU A 140 15.92 6.38 20.51
CA LEU A 140 14.66 7.13 20.39
C LEU A 140 14.80 8.62 20.76
N MET A 141 15.62 8.91 21.76
CA MET A 141 15.79 10.29 22.23
C MET A 141 16.62 11.11 21.25
N GLN A 142 17.64 10.48 20.66
CA GLN A 142 18.42 11.07 19.56
C GLN A 142 17.53 11.36 18.35
N LEU A 143 16.70 10.38 17.95
CA LEU A 143 15.74 10.54 16.85
C LEU A 143 14.78 11.70 17.14
N CYS A 144 14.16 11.73 18.33
CA CYS A 144 13.29 12.84 18.73
C CYS A 144 14.02 14.19 18.69
N GLY A 145 15.27 14.24 19.12
CA GLY A 145 16.10 15.45 19.05
C GLY A 145 16.32 15.91 17.61
N VAL A 146 16.64 15.00 16.69
CA VAL A 146 16.82 15.31 15.27
C VAL A 146 15.53 15.84 14.65
N ILE A 147 14.39 15.17 14.89
CA ILE A 147 13.09 15.61 14.39
C ILE A 147 12.70 16.99 14.95
N LYS A 148 12.93 17.21 16.25
CA LYS A 148 12.66 18.51 16.90
C LYS A 148 13.51 19.62 16.32
N ASN A 149 14.82 19.43 16.19
CA ASN A 149 15.72 20.44 15.63
C ASN A 149 15.30 20.78 14.18
N ARG A 150 15.01 19.75 13.38
CA ARG A 150 14.54 19.97 12.02
C ARG A 150 13.23 20.77 11.95
N TYR A 151 12.30 20.50 12.88
CA TYR A 151 11.05 21.27 12.98
C TYR A 151 11.30 22.72 13.38
N ASP A 152 12.22 22.97 14.31
CA ASP A 152 12.55 24.31 14.78
C ASP A 152 13.30 25.14 13.72
N ASP A 153 14.19 24.49 12.96
CA ASP A 153 14.97 25.12 11.89
C ASP A 153 14.11 25.44 10.65
N ALA A 154 12.98 24.76 10.48
CA ALA A 154 12.08 24.98 9.36
C ALA A 154 11.35 26.32 9.47
N THR A 155 11.26 27.03 8.34
CA THR A 155 10.42 28.22 8.23
C THR A 155 8.94 27.87 8.40
N ALA A 156 8.09 28.85 8.68
CA ALA A 156 6.65 28.63 8.87
C ALA A 156 5.99 27.94 7.65
N MET A 157 6.52 28.16 6.45
CA MET A 157 6.02 27.54 5.21
C MET A 157 6.53 26.11 5.00
N GLU A 158 7.65 25.74 5.62
CA GLU A 158 8.26 24.41 5.50
C GLU A 158 7.89 23.48 6.66
N ARG A 159 7.25 24.02 7.69
CA ARG A 159 6.79 23.20 8.84
C ARG A 159 5.69 22.24 8.44
N PRO A 160 5.77 20.99 8.91
CA PRO A 160 4.71 20.03 8.66
C PRO A 160 3.42 20.41 9.39
N GLN A 161 2.29 20.23 8.75
CA GLN A 161 0.98 20.33 9.39
C GLN A 161 0.70 19.09 10.28
N GLU A 162 1.23 17.94 9.89
CA GLU A 162 1.16 16.69 10.66
C GLU A 162 2.49 15.93 10.56
N ILE A 163 2.88 15.30 11.67
CA ILE A 163 3.96 14.31 11.73
C ILE A 163 3.31 12.97 12.08
N LEU A 164 3.27 12.04 11.15
CA LEU A 164 2.61 10.76 11.28
C LEU A 164 3.64 9.68 11.62
N VAL A 165 3.46 9.02 12.76
CA VAL A 165 4.43 8.06 13.31
C VAL A 165 3.74 6.72 13.50
N ASP A 166 4.34 5.61 13.01
CA ASP A 166 3.84 4.28 13.34
C ASP A 166 4.04 3.99 14.83
N VAL A 167 2.94 3.73 15.54
CA VAL A 167 2.96 3.46 16.99
C VAL A 167 3.27 2.02 17.34
N ILE A 168 3.42 1.12 16.36
CA ILE A 168 3.74 -0.27 16.63
C ILE A 168 5.17 -0.37 17.17
N GLY A 169 5.30 -0.99 18.32
CA GLY A 169 6.60 -1.14 18.98
C GLY A 169 7.07 0.13 19.70
N LEU A 170 8.14 0.74 19.25
CA LEU A 170 8.78 1.89 19.92
C LEU A 170 8.21 3.25 19.53
N GLY A 171 7.44 3.32 18.47
CA GLY A 171 6.92 4.60 17.95
C GLY A 171 5.98 5.33 18.90
N ALA A 172 5.28 4.63 19.78
CA ALA A 172 4.44 5.27 20.80
C ALA A 172 5.25 6.23 21.69
N GLY A 173 6.44 5.82 22.15
CA GLY A 173 7.31 6.68 22.94
C GLY A 173 7.85 7.89 22.19
N VAL A 174 8.04 7.76 20.87
CA VAL A 174 8.40 8.91 20.00
C VAL A 174 7.23 9.88 19.90
N VAL A 175 6.00 9.38 19.71
CA VAL A 175 4.79 10.22 19.67
C VAL A 175 4.66 11.02 20.96
N ASP A 176 4.73 10.34 22.12
CA ASP A 176 4.61 11.00 23.43
C ASP A 176 5.68 12.10 23.59
N ARG A 177 6.94 11.77 23.26
CA ARG A 177 8.05 12.71 23.40
C ARG A 177 7.94 13.91 22.46
N LEU A 178 7.55 13.73 21.21
CA LEU A 178 7.36 14.84 20.27
C LEU A 178 6.13 15.68 20.66
N ALA A 179 5.07 15.07 21.18
CA ALA A 179 3.89 15.79 21.69
C ALA A 179 4.23 16.67 22.90
N GLU A 180 5.04 16.16 23.86
CA GLU A 180 5.56 16.97 24.98
C GLU A 180 6.35 18.19 24.50
N GLN A 181 6.99 18.09 23.35
CA GLN A 181 7.76 19.19 22.73
C GLN A 181 6.89 20.10 21.84
N ASN A 182 5.56 19.94 21.89
CA ASN A 182 4.56 20.71 21.13
C ASN A 182 4.68 20.57 19.60
N LEU A 183 5.15 19.44 19.08
CA LEU A 183 5.11 19.16 17.65
C LEU A 183 3.71 18.65 17.24
N PRO A 184 3.27 18.88 15.99
CA PRO A 184 1.98 18.40 15.47
C PRO A 184 2.03 16.90 15.13
N VAL A 185 2.34 16.06 16.13
CA VAL A 185 2.53 14.63 15.95
C VAL A 185 1.23 13.88 16.14
N ARG A 186 1.02 12.84 15.32
CA ARG A 186 -0.10 11.88 15.43
C ARG A 186 0.40 10.46 15.24
N GLY A 187 0.08 9.60 16.18
CA GLY A 187 0.36 8.16 16.10
C GLY A 187 -0.61 7.45 15.15
N ILE A 188 -0.06 6.55 14.32
CA ILE A 188 -0.81 5.71 13.38
C ILE A 188 -0.56 4.25 13.74
N ASN A 189 -1.62 3.52 14.04
CA ASN A 189 -1.53 2.07 14.22
C ASN A 189 -1.77 1.35 12.90
N VAL A 190 -0.71 1.02 12.17
CA VAL A 190 -0.83 0.38 10.85
C VAL A 190 -1.40 -1.05 10.88
N ALA A 191 -1.50 -1.68 12.07
CA ALA A 191 -2.14 -2.99 12.24
C ALA A 191 -3.65 -2.91 12.46
N GLU A 192 -4.21 -1.73 12.72
CA GLU A 192 -5.65 -1.58 12.93
C GLU A 192 -6.47 -1.84 11.66
N ALA A 193 -7.78 -1.95 11.85
CA ALA A 193 -8.69 -2.15 10.73
C ALA A 193 -8.64 -0.94 9.78
N PRO A 194 -8.56 -1.16 8.46
CA PRO A 194 -8.53 -0.09 7.47
C PRO A 194 -9.86 0.67 7.42
N ALA A 195 -9.84 1.89 6.88
CA ALA A 195 -11.05 2.68 6.66
C ALA A 195 -12.00 1.97 5.67
N THR A 196 -11.44 1.29 4.67
CA THR A 196 -12.20 0.51 3.67
C THR A 196 -12.19 -0.98 4.01
N LYS A 197 -12.83 -1.36 5.10
CA LYS A 197 -12.80 -2.72 5.69
C LYS A 197 -13.05 -3.90 4.73
N LYS A 198 -13.67 -3.67 3.59
CA LYS A 198 -14.00 -4.73 2.63
C LYS A 198 -12.81 -5.25 1.84
N ASN A 199 -11.84 -4.41 1.53
CA ASN A 199 -10.78 -4.72 0.55
C ASN A 199 -9.45 -5.10 1.19
N TYR A 200 -9.08 -4.53 2.33
CA TYR A 200 -7.77 -4.70 2.95
C TYR A 200 -7.85 -5.42 4.29
N LEU A 201 -6.77 -6.13 4.64
CA LEU A 201 -6.69 -6.83 5.93
C LEU A 201 -6.47 -5.83 7.08
N ASN A 202 -5.60 -4.86 6.88
CA ASN A 202 -5.22 -3.84 7.87
C ASN A 202 -4.89 -2.50 7.19
N LEU A 203 -4.65 -1.47 8.00
CA LEU A 203 -4.33 -0.13 7.53
C LEU A 203 -3.01 -0.09 6.73
N ARG A 204 -1.99 -0.88 7.09
CA ARG A 204 -0.75 -0.95 6.31
C ARG A 204 -1.02 -1.32 4.84
N ALA A 205 -1.86 -2.32 4.62
CA ALA A 205 -2.22 -2.72 3.25
C ALA A 205 -2.95 -1.59 2.51
N GLU A 206 -3.87 -0.89 3.18
CA GLU A 206 -4.58 0.24 2.58
C GLU A 206 -3.63 1.38 2.19
N LEU A 207 -2.69 1.76 3.08
CA LEU A 207 -1.75 2.86 2.81
C LEU A 207 -0.79 2.54 1.65
N TRP A 208 -0.31 1.31 1.55
CA TRP A 208 0.54 0.88 0.44
C TRP A 208 -0.20 0.89 -0.90
N PHE A 209 -1.44 0.46 -0.93
CA PHE A 209 -2.26 0.58 -2.13
C PHE A 209 -2.64 2.03 -2.45
N ALA A 210 -2.75 2.90 -1.43
CA ALA A 210 -2.90 4.34 -1.65
C ALA A 210 -1.67 4.95 -2.36
N ILE A 211 -0.44 4.49 -2.04
CA ILE A 211 0.75 4.88 -2.83
C ILE A 211 0.62 4.42 -4.27
N LYS A 212 0.24 3.15 -4.51
CA LYS A 212 0.04 2.62 -5.86
C LYS A 212 -0.94 3.47 -6.66
N ASP A 213 -2.10 3.78 -6.05
CA ASP A 213 -3.12 4.60 -6.69
C ASP A 213 -2.59 6.01 -6.97
N TRP A 214 -1.90 6.63 -6.01
CA TRP A 214 -1.28 7.94 -6.16
C TRP A 214 -0.27 7.98 -7.31
N LEU A 215 0.60 6.99 -7.44
CA LEU A 215 1.56 6.86 -8.54
C LEU A 215 0.86 6.64 -9.89
N SER A 216 -0.28 5.94 -9.90
CA SER A 216 -1.04 5.60 -11.11
C SER A 216 -1.72 6.81 -11.74
N HIS A 217 -2.05 7.84 -10.96
CA HIS A 217 -2.62 9.10 -11.48
C HIS A 217 -1.63 9.92 -12.30
N ARG A 218 -0.33 9.62 -12.24
CA ARG A 218 0.75 10.23 -13.02
C ARG A 218 0.91 11.76 -12.84
N ASP A 219 0.35 12.32 -11.79
CA ASP A 219 0.46 13.73 -11.41
C ASP A 219 1.36 13.94 -10.18
N CYS A 220 2.19 12.97 -9.86
CA CYS A 220 3.06 12.95 -8.68
C CYS A 220 4.53 12.78 -9.06
N ARG A 221 5.42 13.17 -8.13
CA ARG A 221 6.87 13.09 -8.30
C ARG A 221 7.53 12.42 -7.10
N LEU A 222 8.42 11.45 -7.40
CA LEU A 222 9.37 10.88 -6.46
C LEU A 222 10.77 11.48 -6.70
N PRO A 223 11.59 11.65 -5.66
CA PRO A 223 13.00 12.02 -5.83
C PRO A 223 13.79 10.83 -6.38
N GLN A 224 14.91 11.10 -7.03
CA GLN A 224 15.85 10.06 -7.44
C GLN A 224 16.49 9.43 -6.20
N ASN A 225 16.05 8.23 -5.83
CA ASN A 225 16.54 7.49 -4.68
C ASN A 225 16.39 5.99 -4.91
N ASN A 226 17.51 5.34 -5.26
CA ASN A 226 17.53 3.91 -5.62
C ASN A 226 17.04 2.99 -4.49
N GLU A 227 17.27 3.37 -3.21
CA GLU A 227 16.79 2.57 -2.09
C GLU A 227 15.27 2.67 -1.96
N LEU A 228 14.69 3.88 -2.07
CA LEU A 228 13.24 4.06 -2.07
C LEU A 228 12.59 3.29 -3.22
N GLU A 229 13.17 3.34 -4.43
CA GLU A 229 12.65 2.62 -5.59
C GLU A 229 12.63 1.10 -5.33
N ALA A 230 13.75 0.56 -4.80
CA ALA A 230 13.86 -0.85 -4.47
C ALA A 230 12.87 -1.26 -3.34
N GLU A 231 12.74 -0.42 -2.31
CA GLU A 231 11.81 -0.65 -1.21
C GLU A 231 10.36 -0.63 -1.67
N LEU A 232 9.96 0.32 -2.52
CA LEU A 232 8.60 0.41 -3.07
C LEU A 232 8.22 -0.79 -3.94
N ALA A 233 9.20 -1.37 -4.67
CA ALA A 233 8.97 -2.52 -5.55
C ALA A 233 9.02 -3.86 -4.83
N SER A 234 9.51 -3.92 -3.57
CA SER A 234 9.88 -5.18 -2.93
C SER A 234 8.73 -5.95 -2.26
N PRO A 235 7.71 -5.34 -1.62
CA PRO A 235 6.65 -6.07 -0.94
C PRO A 235 5.70 -6.76 -1.92
N LEU A 236 5.37 -7.99 -1.59
CA LEU A 236 4.35 -8.77 -2.27
C LEU A 236 3.01 -8.65 -1.56
N TYR A 237 1.93 -8.88 -2.28
CA TYR A 237 0.62 -8.99 -1.67
C TYR A 237 -0.04 -10.33 -1.99
N LYS A 238 -0.99 -10.72 -1.16
CA LYS A 238 -1.81 -11.92 -1.37
C LYS A 238 -3.23 -11.69 -0.87
N TYR A 239 -4.16 -12.44 -1.40
CA TYR A 239 -5.51 -12.48 -0.86
C TYR A 239 -5.60 -13.46 0.30
N THR A 240 -6.27 -13.08 1.37
CA THR A 240 -6.61 -13.97 2.48
C THR A 240 -7.74 -14.94 2.07
N SER A 241 -8.03 -15.94 2.89
CA SER A 241 -9.19 -16.82 2.70
C SER A 241 -10.53 -16.07 2.66
N SER A 242 -10.61 -14.92 3.34
CA SER A 242 -11.79 -14.03 3.32
C SER A 242 -11.79 -13.04 2.15
N GLY A 243 -10.88 -13.16 1.17
CA GLY A 243 -10.81 -12.27 0.00
C GLY A 243 -10.19 -10.89 0.26
N LYS A 244 -9.66 -10.63 1.46
CA LYS A 244 -8.99 -9.35 1.77
C LYS A 244 -7.56 -9.35 1.27
N ILE A 245 -7.08 -8.19 0.85
CA ILE A 245 -5.69 -7.97 0.46
C ILE A 245 -4.81 -7.87 1.71
N LYS A 246 -3.79 -8.72 1.78
CA LYS A 246 -2.74 -8.69 2.79
C LYS A 246 -1.40 -8.41 2.13
N ILE A 247 -0.66 -7.41 2.61
CA ILE A 247 0.74 -7.20 2.22
C ILE A 247 1.64 -8.09 3.07
N GLU A 248 2.73 -8.53 2.45
CA GLU A 248 3.81 -9.26 3.09
C GLU A 248 4.33 -8.51 4.33
N SER A 249 4.50 -9.22 5.43
CA SER A 249 5.06 -8.64 6.66
C SER A 249 6.58 -8.44 6.54
N LYS A 250 7.15 -7.54 7.36
CA LYS A 250 8.60 -7.35 7.45
C LYS A 250 9.33 -8.69 7.72
N ASP A 251 8.75 -9.59 8.53
CA ASP A 251 9.31 -10.91 8.81
C ASP A 251 9.24 -11.86 7.61
N GLU A 252 8.16 -11.83 6.84
CA GLU A 252 8.04 -12.58 5.58
C GLU A 252 9.08 -12.09 4.56
N MET A 253 9.27 -10.77 4.44
CA MET A 253 10.30 -10.15 3.57
C MET A 253 11.73 -10.57 3.99
N ARG A 254 12.05 -10.54 5.30
CA ARG A 254 13.35 -10.99 5.81
C ARG A 254 13.64 -12.46 5.47
N LYS A 255 12.64 -13.33 5.52
CA LYS A 255 12.77 -14.74 5.10
C LYS A 255 13.13 -14.90 3.62
N ARG A 256 12.77 -13.93 2.78
CA ARG A 256 13.18 -13.84 1.36
C ARG A 256 14.53 -13.15 1.17
N GLY A 257 15.22 -12.75 2.24
CA GLY A 257 16.48 -12.01 2.18
C GLY A 257 16.30 -10.52 1.82
N ILE A 258 15.08 -9.99 1.91
CA ILE A 258 14.75 -8.58 1.62
C ILE A 258 14.80 -7.78 2.91
N LYS A 259 15.45 -6.61 2.87
CA LYS A 259 15.47 -5.67 4.00
C LYS A 259 14.09 -5.06 4.23
N SER A 260 13.88 -4.52 5.45
CA SER A 260 12.70 -3.73 5.78
C SER A 260 12.56 -2.53 4.86
N PRO A 261 11.36 -2.22 4.34
CA PRO A 261 11.12 -1.09 3.44
C PRO A 261 10.85 0.21 4.25
N ASP A 262 11.81 0.62 5.07
CA ASP A 262 11.63 1.67 6.08
C ASP A 262 11.29 3.04 5.45
N LYS A 263 11.95 3.40 4.34
CA LYS A 263 11.64 4.64 3.58
C LYS A 263 10.26 4.57 2.93
N ALA A 264 9.90 3.43 2.36
CA ALA A 264 8.60 3.25 1.74
C ALA A 264 7.47 3.18 2.78
N ASP A 265 7.70 2.56 3.95
CA ASP A 265 6.75 2.61 5.08
C ASP A 265 6.58 4.05 5.61
N ALA A 266 7.67 4.86 5.68
CA ALA A 266 7.58 6.28 6.02
C ALA A 266 6.76 7.08 4.99
N LEU A 267 6.90 6.80 3.69
CA LEU A 267 6.04 7.39 2.66
C LEU A 267 4.58 6.92 2.83
N ALA A 268 4.35 5.64 3.12
CA ALA A 268 3.01 5.10 3.33
C ALA A 268 2.28 5.82 4.47
N LEU A 269 2.97 6.13 5.57
CA LEU A 269 2.38 6.89 6.68
C LEU A 269 1.84 8.25 6.23
N THR A 270 2.50 8.93 5.28
CA THR A 270 2.00 10.22 4.79
C THR A 270 0.64 10.12 4.09
N MET A 271 0.25 8.94 3.60
CA MET A 271 -1.05 8.69 2.98
C MET A 271 -2.20 8.64 4.01
N ALA A 272 -1.89 8.48 5.31
CA ALA A 272 -2.87 8.52 6.39
C ALA A 272 -3.26 9.95 6.82
N SER A 273 -2.67 10.99 6.20
CA SER A 273 -2.99 12.37 6.55
C SER A 273 -4.43 12.72 6.19
N SER A 274 -5.14 13.31 7.16
CA SER A 274 -6.46 13.89 6.94
C SER A 274 -6.40 15.30 6.31
N ALA A 275 -5.22 15.91 6.33
CA ALA A 275 -4.99 17.26 5.82
C ALA A 275 -4.67 17.27 4.32
N ALA A 276 -4.15 16.17 3.76
CA ALA A 276 -3.84 16.06 2.34
C ALA A 276 -5.11 15.75 1.54
N SER A 277 -5.61 16.73 0.80
CA SER A 277 -6.65 16.51 -0.20
C SER A 277 -6.01 15.89 -1.44
N PHE A 278 -6.37 14.66 -1.81
CA PHE A 278 -6.07 14.17 -3.15
C PHE A 278 -6.95 14.95 -4.13
N SER A 279 -6.40 15.93 -4.82
CA SER A 279 -7.05 16.63 -5.93
C SER A 279 -7.04 15.77 -7.19
N GLY A 280 -7.67 14.59 -7.11
CA GLY A 280 -7.98 13.75 -8.26
C GLY A 280 -9.48 13.84 -8.50
N SER A 281 -9.88 14.22 -9.71
CA SER A 281 -11.27 14.30 -10.14
C SER A 281 -12.04 13.05 -9.71
N SER A 282 -13.11 13.26 -9.00
CA SER A 282 -14.04 12.26 -8.49
C SER A 282 -14.59 11.39 -9.63
N SER A 283 -13.96 10.26 -9.88
CA SER A 283 -14.59 9.14 -10.55
C SER A 283 -14.94 8.08 -9.49
N HIS A 284 -16.16 7.84 -9.35
CA HIS A 284 -17.05 6.97 -8.61
C HIS A 284 -16.54 5.61 -8.08
N PHE A 285 -15.38 5.56 -7.42
CA PHE A 285 -15.09 4.54 -6.40
C PHE A 285 -14.60 5.30 -5.18
N GLY A 286 -15.54 5.55 -4.25
CA GLY A 286 -15.40 6.48 -3.15
C GLY A 286 -14.33 6.06 -2.13
N TYR A 287 -13.09 6.42 -2.36
CA TYR A 287 -12.11 6.60 -1.32
C TYR A 287 -12.36 7.97 -0.67
N ASN A 288 -13.35 8.01 0.21
CA ASN A 288 -13.66 9.22 0.95
C ASN A 288 -12.82 9.24 2.24
N PHE A 289 -11.54 9.63 2.15
CA PHE A 289 -10.66 9.85 3.30
C PHE A 289 -11.12 11.02 4.20
N ARG A 290 -12.30 11.58 3.95
CA ARG A 290 -12.89 12.68 4.73
C ARG A 290 -13.47 12.27 6.09
N GLN A 291 -13.44 10.99 6.45
CA GLN A 291 -13.77 10.64 7.83
C GLN A 291 -12.48 10.70 8.66
N PRO A 292 -12.41 11.57 9.69
CA PRO A 292 -11.28 11.55 10.59
C PRO A 292 -11.20 10.16 11.21
N LEU A 293 -10.05 9.50 11.07
CA LEU A 293 -9.71 8.33 11.86
C LEU A 293 -9.94 8.73 13.31
N LYS A 294 -10.92 8.11 13.97
CA LYS A 294 -11.28 8.42 15.36
C LYS A 294 -10.03 8.20 16.20
N SER A 295 -9.33 9.28 16.54
CA SER A 295 -8.27 9.26 17.51
C SER A 295 -8.86 8.81 18.84
N ARG A 296 -8.63 7.56 19.23
CA ARG A 296 -8.75 7.18 20.64
C ARG A 296 -7.55 7.80 21.35
N ILE A 297 -7.76 8.97 21.92
CA ILE A 297 -6.89 9.46 22.99
C ILE A 297 -7.08 8.44 24.12
N ILE A 298 -6.08 7.58 24.32
CA ILE A 298 -5.97 6.79 25.54
C ILE A 298 -5.53 7.79 26.60
N ARG A 299 -6.49 8.32 27.35
CA ARG A 299 -6.18 8.97 28.62
C ARG A 299 -5.79 7.84 29.59
N VAL A 300 -4.51 7.75 29.90
CA VAL A 300 -4.03 7.00 31.03
C VAL A 300 -4.40 7.82 32.26
N GLY A 301 -5.31 7.31 33.09
CA GLY A 301 -5.65 7.84 34.40
C GLY A 301 -4.62 7.40 35.45
#